data_9158a8f2de8384f88cda2c7c96832ce7
#
_entry.id   9158a8f2de8384f88cda2c7c96832ce7
#
_cell.length_a   1.000
_cell.length_b   1.000
_cell.length_c   1.000
_cell.angle_alpha   90.00
_cell.angle_beta   90.00
_cell.angle_gamma   90.00
#
_symmetry.space_group_name_H-M   'P 1'
#
loop_
_entity.id
_entity.type
_entity.pdbx_description
1 polymer ?
#
loop_
_entity_poly.entity_id
_entity_poly.type
_entity_poly.pdbx_seq_one_letter_code
_entity_poly.pdbx_strand_id
1 'polypeptide(L)'
;MIQAILKNELYMGYIFGIMILGGFIRQYHVLDDVYSLIKRYVKDNRILIILTSIFGGVLPIPGRVALSAPLLDAIAPPDKRKRSAFGIIDYLSTHHYYWWSPLEKTVALPMAVLGISYWGFLSYTIVPLIICLAYTWWYIFSKVDPQSVVPDLSNIRDFNWIRALRGWAPFIATLWFLLATGKGGAIFFFPWFGAMACYYSIICKDWNWGKYLDGKFAIIASIVLALGGVVKQIHGPVMEYLKGADPSMIIPVSIVAAVASWIMGSSGKYAGMTSALVAVFGPQYLVWFLATEYSGYLLSPAHKCLM
;
A
#
# COMPACT_ATOMS: atom_id res chain seq x y z
N MET A 1 20.85 -14.56 -13.79
CA MET A 1 21.25 -13.14 -13.86
C MET A 1 20.31 -12.32 -14.76
N ILE A 2 20.17 -12.64 -16.06
CA ILE A 2 19.30 -11.90 -17.01
C ILE A 2 17.83 -11.85 -16.52
N GLN A 3 17.25 -12.96 -16.05
CA GLN A 3 15.89 -12.96 -15.49
C GLN A 3 15.73 -12.09 -14.23
N ALA A 4 16.79 -11.96 -13.42
CA ALA A 4 16.76 -11.09 -12.25
C ALA A 4 16.80 -9.61 -12.65
N ILE A 5 17.55 -9.28 -13.70
CA ILE A 5 17.60 -7.93 -14.27
C ILE A 5 16.26 -7.58 -14.89
N LEU A 6 15.70 -8.42 -15.77
CA LEU A 6 14.38 -8.21 -16.39
C LEU A 6 13.27 -8.04 -15.36
N LYS A 7 13.35 -8.79 -14.25
CA LYS A 7 12.39 -8.66 -13.16
C LYS A 7 12.52 -7.32 -12.43
N ASN A 8 13.74 -6.80 -12.28
CA ASN A 8 14.00 -5.49 -11.71
C ASN A 8 13.56 -4.35 -12.65
N GLU A 9 13.73 -4.50 -13.96
CA GLU A 9 13.27 -3.52 -14.97
C GLU A 9 11.73 -3.40 -14.96
N LEU A 10 11.01 -4.52 -14.86
CA LEU A 10 9.55 -4.51 -14.71
C LEU A 10 9.11 -3.78 -13.43
N TYR A 11 9.82 -3.97 -12.31
CA TYR A 11 9.53 -3.24 -11.08
C TYR A 11 9.85 -1.75 -11.19
N MET A 12 10.91 -1.36 -11.90
CA MET A 12 11.22 0.05 -12.16
C MET A 12 10.16 0.69 -13.04
N GLY A 13 9.73 0.02 -14.11
CA GLY A 13 8.64 0.50 -14.95
C GLY A 13 7.32 0.68 -14.18
N TYR A 14 7.04 -0.23 -13.26
CA TYR A 14 5.92 -0.13 -12.35
C TYR A 14 6.01 1.10 -11.42
N ILE A 15 7.18 1.38 -10.86
CA ILE A 15 7.43 2.57 -10.02
C ILE A 15 7.24 3.85 -10.84
N PHE A 16 7.80 3.91 -12.04
CA PHE A 16 7.61 5.06 -12.94
C PHE A 16 6.13 5.26 -13.30
N GLY A 17 5.40 4.19 -13.57
CA GLY A 17 3.96 4.26 -13.81
C GLY A 17 3.20 4.92 -12.66
N ILE A 18 3.52 4.54 -11.41
CA ILE A 18 2.93 5.16 -10.23
C ILE A 18 3.29 6.64 -10.11
N MET A 19 4.54 7.00 -10.37
CA MET A 19 5.00 8.40 -10.32
C MET A 19 4.24 9.25 -11.34
N ILE A 20 4.08 8.75 -12.56
CA ILE A 20 3.33 9.42 -13.63
C ILE A 20 1.88 9.60 -13.22
N LEU A 21 1.22 8.55 -12.73
CA LEU A 21 -0.16 8.62 -12.27
C LEU A 21 -0.35 9.59 -11.10
N GLY A 22 0.52 9.53 -10.10
CA GLY A 22 0.54 10.48 -8.99
C GLY A 22 0.75 11.93 -9.45
N GLY A 23 1.57 12.10 -10.49
CA GLY A 23 1.80 13.40 -11.14
C GLY A 23 0.53 13.95 -11.80
N PHE A 24 -0.20 13.15 -12.56
CA PHE A 24 -1.49 13.51 -13.16
C PHE A 24 -2.53 13.87 -12.09
N ILE A 25 -2.63 13.04 -11.03
CA ILE A 25 -3.56 13.30 -9.92
C ILE A 25 -3.31 14.67 -9.31
N ARG A 26 -2.04 14.99 -8.98
CA ARG A 26 -1.67 16.26 -8.36
C ARG A 26 -1.87 17.47 -9.29
N GLN A 27 -1.41 17.38 -10.55
CA GLN A 27 -1.36 18.54 -11.44
C GLN A 27 -2.73 18.88 -12.03
N TYR A 28 -3.54 17.87 -12.34
CA TYR A 28 -4.81 18.06 -13.05
C TYR A 28 -6.04 17.86 -12.17
N HIS A 29 -5.83 17.58 -10.89
CA HIS A 29 -6.92 17.42 -9.92
C HIS A 29 -8.01 16.46 -10.40
N VAL A 30 -7.59 15.36 -11.04
CA VAL A 30 -8.50 14.41 -11.70
C VAL A 30 -9.42 13.67 -10.73
N LEU A 31 -9.14 13.72 -9.44
CA LEU A 31 -9.91 13.07 -8.38
C LEU A 31 -10.66 14.07 -7.46
N ASP A 32 -10.59 15.37 -7.72
CA ASP A 32 -11.25 16.39 -6.88
C ASP A 32 -12.76 16.19 -6.78
N ASP A 33 -13.39 15.72 -7.85
CA ASP A 33 -14.83 15.44 -7.84
C ASP A 33 -15.23 14.39 -6.81
N VAL A 34 -14.31 13.50 -6.43
CA VAL A 34 -14.54 12.51 -5.37
C VAL A 34 -14.61 13.18 -4.01
N TYR A 35 -13.73 14.15 -3.75
CA TYR A 35 -13.78 14.92 -2.51
C TYR A 35 -15.08 15.71 -2.41
N SER A 36 -15.47 16.37 -3.49
CA SER A 36 -16.73 17.11 -3.55
C SER A 36 -17.93 16.20 -3.27
N LEU A 37 -17.90 14.96 -3.79
CA LEU A 37 -18.92 13.95 -3.53
C LEU A 37 -18.91 13.51 -2.07
N ILE A 38 -17.76 13.12 -1.54
CA ILE A 38 -17.64 12.66 -0.15
C ILE A 38 -18.10 13.75 0.80
N LYS A 39 -17.62 14.98 0.61
CA LYS A 39 -17.99 16.15 1.45
C LYS A 39 -19.48 16.40 1.48
N ARG A 40 -20.17 16.20 0.36
CA ARG A 40 -21.62 16.40 0.27
C ARG A 40 -22.40 15.56 1.26
N TYR A 41 -21.92 14.35 1.55
CA TYR A 41 -22.58 13.38 2.41
C TYR A 41 -21.94 13.21 3.79
N VAL A 42 -20.69 13.59 3.94
CA VAL A 42 -19.89 13.38 5.16
C VAL A 42 -19.63 14.72 5.83
N LYS A 43 -20.18 14.89 7.04
CA LYS A 43 -20.01 16.11 7.85
C LYS A 43 -18.75 16.06 8.73
N ASP A 44 -18.38 14.89 9.21
CA ASP A 44 -17.19 14.74 10.07
C ASP A 44 -15.91 14.69 9.21
N ASN A 45 -15.03 15.65 9.45
CA ASN A 45 -13.78 15.80 8.70
C ASN A 45 -12.87 14.57 8.84
N ARG A 46 -12.88 13.88 9.99
CA ARG A 46 -12.11 12.64 10.20
C ARG A 46 -12.58 11.54 9.26
N ILE A 47 -13.90 11.39 9.10
CA ILE A 47 -14.49 10.42 8.15
C ILE A 47 -14.14 10.82 6.71
N LEU A 48 -14.15 12.10 6.37
CA LEU A 48 -13.72 12.56 5.07
C LEU A 48 -12.29 12.11 4.75
N ILE A 49 -11.36 12.30 5.69
CA ILE A 49 -9.96 11.91 5.52
C ILE A 49 -9.84 10.38 5.45
N ILE A 50 -10.53 9.63 6.34
CA ILE A 50 -10.55 8.16 6.32
C ILE A 50 -10.99 7.65 4.94
N LEU A 51 -12.12 8.14 4.43
CA LEU A 51 -12.64 7.70 3.14
C LEU A 51 -11.68 8.05 2.00
N THR A 52 -11.10 9.24 2.03
CA THR A 52 -10.10 9.66 1.05
C THR A 52 -8.88 8.74 1.07
N SER A 53 -8.38 8.42 2.26
CA SER A 53 -7.26 7.51 2.46
C SER A 53 -7.60 6.09 1.98
N ILE A 54 -8.77 5.60 2.33
CA ILE A 54 -9.26 4.29 1.88
C ILE A 54 -9.35 4.25 0.35
N PHE A 55 -9.95 5.25 -0.27
CA PHE A 55 -10.04 5.31 -1.73
C PHE A 55 -8.66 5.35 -2.40
N GLY A 56 -7.73 6.16 -1.89
CA GLY A 56 -6.36 6.19 -2.38
C GLY A 56 -5.59 4.88 -2.12
N GLY A 57 -5.92 4.22 -1.00
CA GLY A 57 -5.25 3.01 -0.52
C GLY A 57 -5.79 1.69 -1.04
N VAL A 58 -6.99 1.63 -1.66
CA VAL A 58 -7.59 0.37 -2.15
C VAL A 58 -6.77 -0.27 -3.26
N LEU A 59 -6.01 0.52 -4.00
CA LEU A 59 -5.20 -0.02 -5.09
C LEU A 59 -3.98 -0.77 -4.52
N PRO A 60 -3.69 -1.98 -5.03
CA PRO A 60 -2.58 -2.82 -4.58
C PRO A 60 -1.23 -2.32 -5.11
N ILE A 61 -0.99 -1.05 -4.98
CA ILE A 61 0.17 -0.38 -5.56
C ILE A 61 1.23 -0.26 -4.47
N PRO A 62 2.45 -0.78 -4.66
CA PRO A 62 3.55 -0.46 -3.78
C PRO A 62 3.74 1.05 -3.73
N GLY A 63 3.60 1.63 -2.55
CA GLY A 63 3.59 3.09 -2.39
C GLY A 63 2.23 3.72 -2.63
N ARG A 64 1.12 3.06 -2.27
CA ARG A 64 -0.24 3.63 -2.29
C ARG A 64 -0.36 4.97 -1.56
N VAL A 65 0.50 5.25 -0.57
CA VAL A 65 0.67 6.57 0.02
C VAL A 65 1.06 7.61 -1.03
N ALA A 66 1.75 7.20 -2.09
CA ALA A 66 2.01 8.10 -3.22
C ALA A 66 0.73 8.51 -3.98
N LEU A 67 -0.39 7.84 -3.75
CA LEU A 67 -1.70 8.23 -4.28
C LEU A 67 -2.57 8.92 -3.23
N SER A 68 -2.62 8.43 -2.00
CA SER A 68 -3.38 9.08 -0.92
C SER A 68 -2.75 10.41 -0.49
N ALA A 69 -1.42 10.49 -0.43
CA ALA A 69 -0.72 11.71 -0.03
C ALA A 69 -1.02 12.93 -0.92
N PRO A 70 -0.95 12.88 -2.26
CA PRO A 70 -1.37 13.99 -3.11
C PRO A 70 -2.83 14.39 -2.93
N LEU A 71 -3.70 13.41 -2.69
CA LEU A 71 -5.12 13.64 -2.45
C LEU A 71 -5.33 14.40 -1.13
N LEU A 72 -4.67 13.94 -0.07
CA LEU A 72 -4.74 14.59 1.23
C LEU A 72 -4.01 15.94 1.24
N ASP A 73 -2.90 16.05 0.51
CA ASP A 73 -2.15 17.31 0.41
C ASP A 73 -2.96 18.41 -0.29
N ALA A 74 -3.83 18.04 -1.23
CA ALA A 74 -4.73 18.97 -1.92
C ALA A 74 -5.76 19.60 -0.97
N ILE A 75 -6.12 18.91 0.11
CA ILE A 75 -7.11 19.38 1.09
C ILE A 75 -6.50 19.67 2.47
N ALA A 76 -5.19 19.44 2.64
CA ALA A 76 -4.53 19.67 3.92
C ALA A 76 -4.25 21.17 4.12
N PRO A 77 -4.58 21.72 5.30
CA PRO A 77 -4.25 23.11 5.62
C PRO A 77 -2.72 23.30 5.69
N PRO A 78 -2.22 24.55 5.51
CA PRO A 78 -0.77 24.82 5.51
C PRO A 78 -0.08 24.58 6.87
N ASP A 79 -0.84 24.48 7.94
CA ASP A 79 -0.33 24.27 9.30
C ASP A 79 0.27 22.86 9.45
N LYS A 80 1.55 22.79 9.89
CA LYS A 80 2.26 21.52 10.05
C LYS A 80 1.61 20.56 11.05
N ARG A 81 1.02 21.08 12.16
CA ARG A 81 0.35 20.23 13.16
C ARG A 81 -0.89 19.59 12.59
N LYS A 82 -1.67 20.38 11.84
CA LYS A 82 -2.87 19.88 11.15
C LYS A 82 -2.50 18.85 10.10
N ARG A 83 -1.47 19.10 9.29
CA ARG A 83 -0.94 18.11 8.33
C ARG A 83 -0.51 16.79 8.99
N SER A 84 0.10 16.87 10.17
CA SER A 84 0.46 15.66 10.93
C SER A 84 -0.77 14.85 11.34
N ALA A 85 -1.87 15.47 11.72
CA ALA A 85 -3.11 14.79 12.05
C ALA A 85 -3.72 14.09 10.82
N PHE A 86 -3.66 14.71 9.64
CA PHE A 86 -4.04 14.05 8.37
C PHE A 86 -3.19 12.81 8.11
N GLY A 87 -1.87 12.92 8.26
CA GLY A 87 -0.94 11.80 8.10
C GLY A 87 -1.22 10.64 9.08
N ILE A 88 -1.56 10.94 10.33
CA ILE A 88 -1.92 9.92 11.32
C ILE A 88 -3.20 9.18 10.91
N ILE A 89 -4.23 9.91 10.48
CA ILE A 89 -5.48 9.28 10.03
C ILE A 89 -5.23 8.44 8.79
N ASP A 90 -4.49 8.96 7.81
CA ASP A 90 -4.12 8.22 6.60
C ASP A 90 -3.38 6.93 6.94
N TYR A 91 -2.36 7.03 7.78
CA TYR A 91 -1.58 5.89 8.23
C TYR A 91 -2.46 4.81 8.88
N LEU A 92 -3.28 5.19 9.85
CA LEU A 92 -4.15 4.25 10.54
C LEU A 92 -5.23 3.67 9.63
N SER A 93 -5.78 4.47 8.71
CA SER A 93 -6.86 4.05 7.82
C SER A 93 -6.40 3.16 6.66
N THR A 94 -5.10 3.11 6.36
CA THR A 94 -4.59 2.36 5.21
C THR A 94 -3.84 1.09 5.59
N HIS A 95 -3.33 0.98 6.82
CA HIS A 95 -2.45 -0.14 7.19
C HIS A 95 -3.18 -1.44 7.52
N HIS A 96 -4.49 -1.42 7.79
CA HIS A 96 -5.27 -2.64 7.99
C HIS A 96 -5.38 -3.53 6.74
N TYR A 97 -5.06 -3.02 5.53
CA TYR A 97 -5.10 -3.81 4.28
C TYR A 97 -4.19 -5.03 4.29
N TYR A 98 -3.12 -5.00 5.05
CA TYR A 98 -2.19 -6.11 5.19
C TYR A 98 -2.82 -7.38 5.77
N TRP A 99 -3.98 -7.26 6.39
CA TRP A 99 -4.70 -8.34 7.02
C TRP A 99 -5.78 -8.98 6.14
N TRP A 100 -6.23 -8.28 5.10
CA TRP A 100 -7.39 -8.77 4.33
C TRP A 100 -7.35 -8.51 2.82
N SER A 101 -6.64 -7.51 2.35
CA SER A 101 -6.74 -7.16 0.93
C SER A 101 -6.11 -8.25 0.05
N PRO A 102 -6.87 -8.91 -0.83
CA PRO A 102 -6.34 -9.97 -1.71
C PRO A 102 -5.30 -9.44 -2.71
N LEU A 103 -5.20 -8.14 -2.80
CA LEU A 103 -4.27 -7.43 -3.67
C LEU A 103 -2.93 -7.16 -2.97
N GLU A 104 -2.87 -7.36 -1.65
CA GLU A 104 -1.65 -7.22 -0.88
C GLU A 104 -0.80 -8.47 -0.91
N LYS A 105 0.51 -8.28 -1.01
CA LYS A 105 1.48 -9.38 -0.98
C LYS A 105 1.45 -10.13 0.33
N THR A 106 1.14 -9.45 1.43
CA THR A 106 0.99 -10.03 2.76
C THR A 106 -0.16 -11.02 2.87
N VAL A 107 -1.11 -10.94 1.97
CA VAL A 107 -2.23 -11.87 1.83
C VAL A 107 -1.95 -12.87 0.70
N ALA A 108 -1.60 -12.37 -0.49
CA ALA A 108 -1.46 -13.21 -1.68
C ALA A 108 -0.31 -14.23 -1.59
N LEU A 109 0.84 -13.86 -0.98
CA LEU A 109 1.98 -14.78 -0.89
C LEU A 109 1.76 -15.93 0.10
N PRO A 110 1.31 -15.70 1.35
CA PRO A 110 0.97 -16.81 2.25
C PRO A 110 -0.12 -17.72 1.69
N MET A 111 -1.16 -17.16 1.04
CA MET A 111 -2.18 -17.97 0.38
C MET A 111 -1.59 -18.90 -0.66
N ALA A 112 -0.72 -18.37 -1.52
CA ALA A 112 -0.08 -19.16 -2.58
C ALA A 112 0.85 -20.24 -2.01
N VAL A 113 1.60 -19.96 -0.95
CA VAL A 113 2.52 -20.90 -0.33
C VAL A 113 1.78 -22.00 0.43
N LEU A 114 0.72 -21.64 1.14
CA LEU A 114 -0.08 -22.60 1.93
C LEU A 114 -1.14 -23.33 1.09
N GLY A 115 -1.37 -22.91 -0.16
CA GLY A 115 -2.42 -23.47 -1.01
C GLY A 115 -3.84 -23.25 -0.46
N ILE A 116 -4.04 -22.18 0.34
CA ILE A 116 -5.33 -21.88 0.95
C ILE A 116 -6.11 -20.84 0.13
N SER A 117 -7.45 -20.95 0.17
CA SER A 117 -8.32 -19.96 -0.45
C SER A 117 -8.29 -18.62 0.29
N TYR A 118 -8.80 -17.56 -0.33
CA TYR A 118 -8.96 -16.26 0.31
C TYR A 118 -9.80 -16.32 1.59
N TRP A 119 -10.89 -17.07 1.57
CA TRP A 119 -11.72 -17.28 2.76
C TRP A 119 -10.99 -18.07 3.84
N GLY A 120 -10.18 -19.04 3.45
CA GLY A 120 -9.29 -19.77 4.36
C GLY A 120 -8.27 -18.82 5.01
N PHE A 121 -7.67 -17.91 4.26
CA PHE A 121 -6.77 -16.89 4.82
C PHE A 121 -7.50 -15.96 5.80
N LEU A 122 -8.68 -15.46 5.40
CA LEU A 122 -9.48 -14.58 6.27
C LEU A 122 -9.89 -15.26 7.58
N SER A 123 -10.16 -16.57 7.58
CA SER A 123 -10.51 -17.28 8.83
C SER A 123 -9.39 -17.20 9.86
N TYR A 124 -8.12 -17.13 9.44
CA TYR A 124 -7.00 -16.90 10.35
C TYR A 124 -6.88 -15.44 10.78
N THR A 125 -7.13 -14.49 9.87
CA THR A 125 -6.78 -13.08 10.08
C THR A 125 -7.95 -12.19 10.52
N ILE A 126 -9.17 -12.70 10.55
CA ILE A 126 -10.37 -11.90 10.88
C ILE A 126 -10.33 -11.30 12.29
N VAL A 127 -9.81 -12.01 13.26
CA VAL A 127 -9.74 -11.53 14.65
C VAL A 127 -8.73 -10.37 14.76
N PRO A 128 -7.46 -10.49 14.33
CA PRO A 128 -6.54 -9.36 14.33
C PRO A 128 -7.01 -8.21 13.44
N LEU A 129 -7.71 -8.47 12.34
CA LEU A 129 -8.32 -7.42 11.53
C LEU A 129 -9.35 -6.62 12.31
N ILE A 130 -10.28 -7.30 13.02
CA ILE A 130 -11.30 -6.63 13.84
C ILE A 130 -10.63 -5.79 14.94
N ILE A 131 -9.62 -6.33 15.61
CA ILE A 131 -8.88 -5.61 16.66
C ILE A 131 -8.20 -4.37 16.07
N CYS A 132 -7.55 -4.51 14.91
CA CYS A 132 -6.89 -3.40 14.22
C CYS A 132 -7.89 -2.30 13.82
N LEU A 133 -9.03 -2.67 13.26
CA LEU A 133 -10.09 -1.73 12.86
C LEU A 133 -10.71 -1.04 14.09
N ALA A 134 -11.01 -1.81 15.14
CA ALA A 134 -11.57 -1.27 16.38
C ALA A 134 -10.61 -0.29 17.05
N TYR A 135 -9.31 -0.63 17.13
CA TYR A 135 -8.28 0.26 17.66
C TYR A 135 -8.12 1.53 16.81
N THR A 136 -8.06 1.40 15.48
CA THR A 136 -7.97 2.52 14.54
C THR A 136 -9.14 3.48 14.73
N TRP A 137 -10.34 2.93 14.77
CA TRP A 137 -11.57 3.69 14.96
C TRP A 137 -11.58 4.40 16.32
N TRP A 138 -11.32 3.65 17.39
CA TRP A 138 -11.22 4.22 18.73
C TRP A 138 -10.18 5.35 18.80
N TYR A 139 -8.99 5.14 18.25
CA TYR A 139 -7.93 6.15 18.29
C TYR A 139 -8.33 7.42 17.55
N ILE A 140 -8.81 7.30 16.31
CA ILE A 140 -9.18 8.45 15.48
C ILE A 140 -10.31 9.26 16.15
N PHE A 141 -11.33 8.59 16.68
CA PHE A 141 -12.48 9.29 17.24
C PHE A 141 -12.29 9.76 18.69
N SER A 142 -11.34 9.19 19.43
CA SER A 142 -11.06 9.58 20.83
C SER A 142 -9.87 10.52 20.98
N LYS A 143 -8.88 10.45 20.09
CA LYS A 143 -7.60 11.16 20.24
C LYS A 143 -7.38 12.26 19.22
N VAL A 144 -8.04 12.20 18.06
CA VAL A 144 -7.91 13.23 17.03
C VAL A 144 -9.06 14.21 17.15
N ASP A 145 -8.73 15.47 17.48
CA ASP A 145 -9.70 16.55 17.53
C ASP A 145 -10.25 16.85 16.12
N PRO A 146 -11.58 16.84 15.90
CA PRO A 146 -12.18 17.18 14.59
C PRO A 146 -11.77 18.56 14.07
N GLN A 147 -11.50 19.51 14.97
CA GLN A 147 -11.08 20.87 14.59
C GLN A 147 -9.61 20.91 14.12
N SER A 148 -8.79 19.95 14.53
CA SER A 148 -7.40 19.84 14.06
C SER A 148 -7.31 19.34 12.61
N VAL A 149 -8.38 18.78 12.07
CA VAL A 149 -8.42 18.15 10.75
C VAL A 149 -9.44 18.81 9.81
N VAL A 150 -9.63 20.11 9.95
CA VAL A 150 -10.49 20.88 9.04
C VAL A 150 -9.80 20.97 7.68
N PRO A 151 -10.37 20.37 6.62
CA PRO A 151 -9.78 20.44 5.29
C PRO A 151 -9.96 21.84 4.68
N ASP A 152 -8.97 22.27 3.91
CA ASP A 152 -9.13 23.42 3.04
C ASP A 152 -9.73 22.95 1.70
N LEU A 153 -10.98 23.31 1.50
CA LEU A 153 -11.76 22.91 0.35
C LEU A 153 -12.08 24.10 -0.58
N SER A 154 -11.44 25.25 -0.33
CA SER A 154 -11.69 26.50 -1.10
C SER A 154 -11.39 26.35 -2.59
N ASN A 155 -10.43 25.50 -2.94
CA ASN A 155 -9.99 25.26 -4.31
C ASN A 155 -10.67 24.07 -4.99
N ILE A 156 -11.55 23.34 -4.28
CA ILE A 156 -12.21 22.16 -4.85
C ILE A 156 -13.36 22.59 -5.73
N ARG A 157 -13.34 22.10 -6.97
CA ARG A 157 -14.37 22.35 -7.97
C ARG A 157 -15.73 21.76 -7.57
N ASP A 158 -16.79 22.36 -8.05
CA ASP A 158 -18.12 21.78 -7.94
C ASP A 158 -18.16 20.37 -8.55
N PHE A 159 -18.89 19.49 -7.88
CA PHE A 159 -19.00 18.09 -8.26
C PHE A 159 -19.63 17.92 -9.65
N ASN A 160 -19.00 17.10 -10.47
CA ASN A 160 -19.51 16.71 -11.77
C ASN A 160 -19.32 15.20 -11.99
N TRP A 161 -20.42 14.49 -12.22
CA TRP A 161 -20.42 13.04 -12.40
C TRP A 161 -19.55 12.56 -13.57
N ILE A 162 -19.53 13.27 -14.67
CA ILE A 162 -18.75 12.90 -15.85
C ILE A 162 -17.27 13.02 -15.56
N ARG A 163 -16.84 14.08 -14.88
CA ARG A 163 -15.44 14.23 -14.45
C ARG A 163 -15.06 13.18 -13.42
N ALA A 164 -15.92 12.94 -12.43
CA ALA A 164 -15.70 11.90 -11.43
C ALA A 164 -15.50 10.53 -12.07
N LEU A 165 -16.40 10.11 -12.95
CA LEU A 165 -16.29 8.85 -13.68
C LEU A 165 -15.04 8.79 -14.55
N ARG A 166 -14.71 9.86 -15.27
CA ARG A 166 -13.47 9.93 -16.06
C ARG A 166 -12.22 9.82 -15.21
N GLY A 167 -12.17 10.51 -14.08
CA GLY A 167 -11.05 10.43 -13.15
C GLY A 167 -10.90 9.03 -12.53
N TRP A 168 -12.02 8.37 -12.23
CA TRP A 168 -12.04 7.07 -11.55
C TRP A 168 -12.01 5.87 -12.47
N ALA A 169 -12.34 6.03 -13.74
CA ALA A 169 -12.43 4.92 -14.68
C ALA A 169 -11.20 3.99 -14.67
N PRO A 170 -9.95 4.47 -14.66
CA PRO A 170 -8.79 3.60 -14.59
C PRO A 170 -8.72 2.78 -13.29
N PHE A 171 -9.10 3.36 -12.16
CA PHE A 171 -9.07 2.69 -10.86
C PHE A 171 -10.14 1.61 -10.76
N ILE A 172 -11.36 1.92 -11.21
CA ILE A 172 -12.46 0.96 -11.28
C ILE A 172 -12.09 -0.19 -12.21
N ALA A 173 -11.54 0.12 -13.39
CA ALA A 173 -11.09 -0.89 -14.34
C ALA A 173 -9.96 -1.77 -13.78
N THR A 174 -9.02 -1.18 -13.00
CA THR A 174 -7.96 -1.92 -12.32
C THR A 174 -8.55 -2.90 -11.29
N LEU A 175 -9.45 -2.41 -10.45
CA LEU A 175 -10.10 -3.24 -9.44
C LEU A 175 -10.89 -4.38 -10.09
N TRP A 176 -11.68 -4.06 -11.12
CA TRP A 176 -12.43 -5.05 -11.87
C TRP A 176 -11.54 -6.11 -12.51
N PHE A 177 -10.44 -5.68 -13.15
CA PHE A 177 -9.47 -6.61 -13.76
C PHE A 177 -8.88 -7.57 -12.74
N LEU A 178 -8.49 -7.07 -11.57
CA LEU A 178 -7.92 -7.89 -10.50
C LEU A 178 -8.92 -8.90 -9.94
N LEU A 179 -10.15 -8.45 -9.69
CA LEU A 179 -11.22 -9.32 -9.18
C LEU A 179 -11.63 -10.39 -10.21
N ALA A 180 -11.71 -10.01 -11.50
CA ALA A 180 -12.10 -10.92 -12.56
C ALA A 180 -11.04 -11.96 -12.92
N THR A 181 -9.76 -11.60 -12.84
CA THR A 181 -8.67 -12.47 -13.29
C THR A 181 -7.93 -13.16 -12.16
N GLY A 182 -8.00 -12.66 -10.93
CA GLY A 182 -7.18 -13.10 -9.81
C GLY A 182 -5.66 -12.91 -10.04
N LYS A 183 -5.28 -12.24 -11.15
CA LYS A 183 -3.90 -12.07 -11.55
C LYS A 183 -3.38 -10.72 -11.08
N GLY A 184 -2.33 -10.76 -10.27
CA GLY A 184 -1.61 -9.57 -9.81
C GLY A 184 -0.10 -9.77 -9.95
N GLY A 185 0.63 -8.67 -10.01
CA GLY A 185 2.08 -8.68 -10.08
C GLY A 185 2.64 -7.70 -11.11
N ALA A 186 3.94 -7.42 -11.05
CA ALA A 186 4.58 -6.40 -11.88
C ALA A 186 4.40 -6.63 -13.39
N ILE A 187 4.39 -7.89 -13.82
CA ILE A 187 4.17 -8.27 -15.23
C ILE A 187 2.83 -7.79 -15.78
N PHE A 188 1.78 -7.82 -14.94
CA PHE A 188 0.44 -7.38 -15.35
C PHE A 188 0.23 -5.89 -15.11
N PHE A 189 0.80 -5.36 -14.05
CA PHE A 189 0.61 -3.95 -13.68
C PHE A 189 1.41 -2.99 -14.55
N PHE A 190 2.59 -3.37 -15.03
CA PHE A 190 3.40 -2.48 -15.86
C PHE A 190 2.67 -2.01 -17.14
N PRO A 191 2.17 -2.91 -18.03
CA PRO A 191 1.40 -2.48 -19.19
C PRO A 191 0.10 -1.77 -18.80
N TRP A 192 -0.52 -2.17 -17.70
CA TRP A 192 -1.74 -1.55 -17.23
C TRP A 192 -1.52 -0.10 -16.78
N PHE A 193 -0.46 0.19 -16.02
CA PHE A 193 -0.09 1.57 -15.67
C PHE A 193 0.29 2.40 -16.88
N GLY A 194 0.93 1.80 -17.87
CA GLY A 194 1.16 2.44 -19.16
C GLY A 194 -0.14 2.86 -19.82
N ALA A 195 -1.13 1.96 -19.86
CA ALA A 195 -2.46 2.25 -20.41
C ALA A 195 -3.18 3.35 -19.63
N MET A 196 -3.11 3.34 -18.29
CA MET A 196 -3.67 4.39 -17.43
C MET A 196 -2.98 5.74 -17.67
N ALA A 197 -1.65 5.75 -17.79
CA ALA A 197 -0.89 6.97 -18.09
C ALA A 197 -1.27 7.53 -19.46
N CYS A 198 -1.41 6.70 -20.49
CA CYS A 198 -1.91 7.11 -21.80
C CYS A 198 -3.33 7.69 -21.71
N TYR A 199 -4.21 7.03 -20.96
CA TYR A 199 -5.58 7.50 -20.77
C TYR A 199 -5.61 8.91 -20.16
N TYR A 200 -4.86 9.14 -19.08
CA TYR A 200 -4.76 10.48 -18.49
C TYR A 200 -4.08 11.49 -19.40
N SER A 201 -3.07 11.05 -20.18
CA SER A 201 -2.44 11.92 -21.18
C SER A 201 -3.42 12.43 -22.23
N ILE A 202 -4.33 11.56 -22.68
CA ILE A 202 -5.39 11.94 -23.62
C ILE A 202 -6.38 12.95 -22.99
N ILE A 203 -6.84 12.65 -21.77
CA ILE A 203 -7.84 13.50 -21.09
C ILE A 203 -7.24 14.86 -20.73
N CYS A 204 -6.02 14.88 -20.20
CA CYS A 204 -5.33 16.08 -19.75
C CYS A 204 -4.57 16.80 -20.87
N LYS A 205 -4.50 16.20 -22.05
CA LYS A 205 -3.71 16.67 -23.22
C LYS A 205 -2.24 16.93 -22.87
N ASP A 206 -1.67 16.04 -22.07
CA ASP A 206 -0.29 16.16 -21.57
C ASP A 206 0.45 14.82 -21.73
N TRP A 207 1.52 14.85 -22.54
CA TRP A 207 2.39 13.70 -22.81
C TRP A 207 3.79 13.85 -22.23
N ASN A 208 4.04 14.91 -21.45
CA ASN A 208 5.35 15.15 -20.84
C ASN A 208 5.48 14.39 -19.51
N TRP A 209 5.64 13.08 -19.59
CA TRP A 209 5.76 12.20 -18.42
C TRP A 209 7.05 12.45 -17.63
N GLY A 210 8.12 12.94 -18.31
CA GLY A 210 9.42 13.18 -17.67
C GLY A 210 9.35 14.14 -16.49
N LYS A 211 8.42 15.10 -16.51
CA LYS A 211 8.23 16.05 -15.41
C LYS A 211 7.71 15.46 -14.12
N TYR A 212 7.13 14.25 -14.19
CA TYR A 212 6.59 13.55 -13.04
C TYR A 212 7.59 12.58 -12.41
N LEU A 213 8.70 12.32 -13.09
CA LEU A 213 9.72 11.38 -12.63
C LEU A 213 10.65 12.07 -11.63
N ASP A 214 10.67 11.57 -10.40
CA ASP A 214 11.60 12.01 -9.37
C ASP A 214 12.83 11.09 -9.33
N GLY A 215 13.97 11.63 -9.74
CA GLY A 215 15.25 10.90 -9.78
C GLY A 215 15.70 10.41 -8.40
N LYS A 216 15.45 11.16 -7.33
CA LYS A 216 15.77 10.72 -5.95
C LYS A 216 14.96 9.51 -5.55
N PHE A 217 13.66 9.54 -5.84
CA PHE A 217 12.79 8.41 -5.56
C PHE A 217 13.18 7.18 -6.40
N ALA A 218 13.54 7.35 -7.66
CA ALA A 218 14.03 6.27 -8.52
C ALA A 218 15.30 5.61 -7.97
N ILE A 219 16.26 6.41 -7.47
CA ILE A 219 17.48 5.92 -6.83
C ILE A 219 17.15 5.12 -5.57
N ILE A 220 16.32 5.65 -4.67
CA ILE A 220 15.91 4.95 -3.44
C ILE A 220 15.21 3.63 -3.79
N ALA A 221 14.30 3.64 -4.77
CA ALA A 221 13.63 2.45 -5.23
C ALA A 221 14.60 1.40 -5.79
N SER A 222 15.61 1.83 -6.55
CA SER A 222 16.66 0.95 -7.10
C SER A 222 17.49 0.32 -5.99
N ILE A 223 17.89 1.09 -4.97
CA ILE A 223 18.62 0.57 -3.80
C ILE A 223 17.77 -0.47 -3.05
N VAL A 224 16.49 -0.17 -2.81
CA VAL A 224 15.56 -1.11 -2.15
C VAL A 224 15.38 -2.40 -2.94
N LEU A 225 15.33 -2.31 -4.28
CA LEU A 225 15.25 -3.49 -5.15
C LEU A 225 16.55 -4.31 -5.11
N ALA A 226 17.71 -3.65 -5.13
CA ALA A 226 19.01 -4.32 -5.03
C ALA A 226 19.17 -5.06 -3.69
N LEU A 227 18.84 -4.40 -2.57
CA LEU A 227 18.80 -5.03 -1.25
C LEU A 227 17.83 -6.22 -1.21
N GLY A 228 16.67 -6.10 -1.88
CA GLY A 228 15.71 -7.19 -2.05
C GLY A 228 16.31 -8.41 -2.77
N GLY A 229 17.18 -8.16 -3.75
CA GLY A 229 17.93 -9.20 -4.45
C GLY A 229 18.91 -9.97 -3.54
N VAL A 230 19.64 -9.22 -2.71
CA VAL A 230 20.57 -9.81 -1.71
C VAL A 230 19.81 -10.68 -0.69
N VAL A 231 18.74 -10.14 -0.11
CA VAL A 231 17.89 -10.88 0.84
C VAL A 231 17.36 -12.17 0.22
N LYS A 232 17.00 -12.15 -1.07
CA LYS A 232 16.53 -13.33 -1.78
C LYS A 232 17.62 -14.41 -1.94
N GLN A 233 18.88 -14.02 -2.09
CA GLN A 233 20.00 -14.96 -2.17
C GLN A 233 20.27 -15.64 -0.83
N ILE A 234 20.12 -14.90 0.28
CA ILE A 234 20.30 -15.41 1.64
C ILE A 234 19.09 -16.26 2.08
N HIS A 235 17.92 -16.00 1.54
CA HIS A 235 16.67 -16.67 1.92
C HIS A 235 16.74 -18.19 1.77
N GLY A 236 17.28 -18.70 0.66
CA GLY A 236 17.38 -20.15 0.41
C GLY A 236 18.16 -20.88 1.50
N PRO A 237 19.43 -20.53 1.76
CA PRO A 237 20.24 -21.10 2.82
C PRO A 237 19.61 -20.99 4.22
N VAL A 238 19.01 -19.86 4.55
CA VAL A 238 18.31 -19.66 5.83
C VAL A 238 17.12 -20.60 5.96
N MET A 239 16.33 -20.75 4.89
CA MET A 239 15.18 -21.65 4.89
C MET A 239 15.59 -23.11 4.98
N GLU A 240 16.71 -23.49 4.39
CA GLU A 240 17.23 -24.84 4.47
C GLU A 240 17.73 -25.16 5.89
N TYR A 241 18.36 -24.18 6.54
CA TYR A 241 18.73 -24.29 7.95
C TYR A 241 17.52 -24.42 8.88
N LEU A 242 16.42 -23.72 8.57
CA LEU A 242 15.18 -23.77 9.36
C LEU A 242 14.33 -25.01 9.08
N LYS A 243 14.61 -25.78 8.02
CA LYS A 243 13.94 -27.06 7.77
C LYS A 243 14.26 -28.06 8.91
N GLY A 244 13.22 -28.44 9.62
CA GLY A 244 13.36 -29.28 10.80
C GLY A 244 13.65 -28.55 12.11
N ALA A 245 13.48 -27.21 12.10
CA ALA A 245 13.58 -26.43 13.33
C ALA A 245 12.47 -26.84 14.32
N ASP A 246 12.88 -27.00 15.57
CA ASP A 246 12.00 -27.31 16.69
C ASP A 246 10.98 -26.14 16.89
N PRO A 247 9.71 -26.42 17.27
CA PRO A 247 8.75 -25.38 17.64
C PRO A 247 9.26 -24.39 18.70
N SER A 248 10.20 -24.74 19.54
CA SER A 248 10.85 -23.81 20.48
C SER A 248 11.58 -22.66 19.78
N MET A 249 11.95 -22.81 18.52
CA MET A 249 12.59 -21.78 17.71
C MET A 249 11.62 -20.68 17.22
N ILE A 250 10.31 -20.83 17.40
CA ILE A 250 9.31 -19.87 16.90
C ILE A 250 9.55 -18.47 17.48
N ILE A 251 9.79 -18.35 18.78
CA ILE A 251 10.01 -17.04 19.43
C ILE A 251 11.32 -16.40 18.95
N PRO A 252 12.50 -17.05 19.00
CA PRO A 252 13.71 -16.46 18.46
C PRO A 252 13.61 -16.07 16.99
N VAL A 253 13.02 -16.92 16.14
CA VAL A 253 12.82 -16.64 14.72
C VAL A 253 11.89 -15.47 14.50
N SER A 254 10.82 -15.34 15.29
CA SER A 254 9.90 -14.21 15.21
C SER A 254 10.57 -12.88 15.57
N ILE A 255 11.44 -12.88 16.59
CA ILE A 255 12.22 -11.69 16.96
C ILE A 255 13.13 -11.27 15.81
N VAL A 256 13.85 -12.23 15.23
CA VAL A 256 14.72 -11.97 14.06
C VAL A 256 13.90 -11.44 12.87
N ALA A 257 12.74 -12.03 12.59
CA ALA A 257 11.86 -11.62 11.53
C ALA A 257 11.29 -10.20 11.77
N ALA A 258 10.92 -9.86 13.00
CA ALA A 258 10.47 -8.52 13.37
C ALA A 258 11.57 -7.47 13.18
N VAL A 259 12.80 -7.77 13.64
CA VAL A 259 13.96 -6.90 13.45
C VAL A 259 14.30 -6.75 11.95
N ALA A 260 14.27 -7.83 11.19
CA ALA A 260 14.48 -7.77 9.75
C ALA A 260 13.41 -6.92 9.06
N SER A 261 12.14 -7.05 9.44
CA SER A 261 11.05 -6.21 8.92
C SER A 261 11.22 -4.74 9.30
N TRP A 262 11.68 -4.48 10.52
CA TRP A 262 12.02 -3.14 11.00
C TRP A 262 13.15 -2.50 10.18
N ILE A 263 14.22 -3.24 9.92
CA ILE A 263 15.34 -2.76 9.09
C ILE A 263 14.89 -2.52 7.64
N MET A 264 14.11 -3.44 7.09
CA MET A 264 13.73 -3.40 5.67
C MET A 264 12.66 -2.37 5.33
N GLY A 265 11.76 -2.04 6.25
CA GLY A 265 10.66 -1.08 6.06
C GLY A 265 9.80 -1.34 4.81
N SER A 266 9.62 -2.62 4.41
CA SER A 266 8.95 -2.98 3.15
C SER A 266 7.97 -4.13 3.33
N SER A 267 6.68 -3.85 3.08
CA SER A 267 5.60 -4.85 3.16
C SER A 267 5.82 -6.07 2.28
N GLY A 268 6.32 -5.89 1.06
CA GLY A 268 6.57 -7.00 0.16
C GLY A 268 7.68 -7.94 0.60
N LYS A 269 8.61 -7.46 1.43
CA LYS A 269 9.73 -8.27 1.94
C LYS A 269 9.30 -9.05 3.16
N TYR A 270 8.61 -8.43 4.12
CA TYR A 270 8.12 -9.18 5.26
C TYR A 270 7.07 -10.22 4.84
N ALA A 271 6.22 -9.92 3.86
CA ALA A 271 5.31 -10.91 3.29
C ALA A 271 6.02 -12.15 2.75
N GLY A 272 7.19 -11.97 2.14
CA GLY A 272 8.06 -13.07 1.72
C GLY A 272 8.58 -13.89 2.89
N MET A 273 9.02 -13.25 3.98
CA MET A 273 9.48 -13.93 5.20
C MET A 273 8.33 -14.67 5.87
N THR A 274 7.19 -14.02 6.10
CA THR A 274 5.98 -14.68 6.65
C THR A 274 5.67 -15.96 5.87
N SER A 275 5.61 -15.86 4.53
CA SER A 275 5.29 -16.99 3.66
C SER A 275 6.28 -18.14 3.82
N ALA A 276 7.56 -17.83 3.94
CA ALA A 276 8.61 -18.79 4.15
C ALA A 276 8.51 -19.44 5.54
N LEU A 277 8.28 -18.65 6.58
CA LEU A 277 8.17 -19.16 7.95
C LEU A 277 6.93 -20.03 8.14
N VAL A 278 5.79 -19.68 7.57
CA VAL A 278 4.59 -20.53 7.64
C VAL A 278 4.75 -21.82 6.83
N ALA A 279 5.55 -21.82 5.77
CA ALA A 279 5.88 -23.05 5.04
C ALA A 279 6.69 -24.04 5.90
N VAL A 280 7.50 -23.53 6.83
CA VAL A 280 8.33 -24.37 7.74
C VAL A 280 7.55 -24.78 8.98
N PHE A 281 6.95 -23.82 9.66
CA PHE A 281 6.33 -24.04 10.98
C PHE A 281 4.85 -24.44 10.92
N GLY A 282 4.21 -24.23 9.78
CA GLY A 282 2.81 -24.58 9.53
C GLY A 282 1.84 -23.39 9.58
N PRO A 283 0.63 -23.57 8.99
CA PRO A 283 -0.36 -22.53 8.84
C PRO A 283 -0.92 -21.98 10.16
N GLN A 284 -0.88 -22.75 11.24
CA GLN A 284 -1.33 -22.33 12.56
C GLN A 284 -0.55 -21.14 13.10
N TYR A 285 0.67 -20.89 12.61
CA TYR A 285 1.51 -19.75 13.01
C TYR A 285 1.40 -18.55 12.07
N LEU A 286 0.52 -18.59 11.08
CA LEU A 286 0.35 -17.52 10.10
C LEU A 286 0.11 -16.16 10.78
N VAL A 287 -0.85 -16.11 11.70
CA VAL A 287 -1.20 -14.85 12.40
C VAL A 287 -0.04 -14.37 13.26
N TRP A 288 0.65 -15.29 13.91
CA TRP A 288 1.81 -14.97 14.75
C TRP A 288 2.92 -14.27 13.95
N PHE A 289 3.35 -14.87 12.84
CA PHE A 289 4.40 -14.30 12.01
C PHE A 289 3.95 -13.01 11.34
N LEU A 290 2.72 -12.96 10.81
CA LEU A 290 2.17 -11.72 10.24
C LEU A 290 2.16 -10.59 11.27
N ALA A 291 1.68 -10.83 12.49
CA ALA A 291 1.60 -9.81 13.52
C ALA A 291 2.98 -9.32 13.95
N THR A 292 3.93 -10.24 14.13
CA THR A 292 5.28 -9.93 14.60
C THR A 292 6.04 -9.10 13.55
N GLU A 293 6.01 -9.54 12.30
CA GLU A 293 6.68 -8.85 11.21
C GLU A 293 5.99 -7.54 10.85
N TYR A 294 4.66 -7.50 10.91
CA TYR A 294 3.88 -6.28 10.74
C TYR A 294 4.21 -5.22 11.79
N SER A 295 4.37 -5.63 13.05
CA SER A 295 4.78 -4.73 14.12
C SER A 295 6.18 -4.15 13.87
N GLY A 296 7.14 -4.98 13.47
CA GLY A 296 8.46 -4.52 13.05
C GLY A 296 8.40 -3.54 11.88
N TYR A 297 7.62 -3.85 10.86
CA TYR A 297 7.42 -2.99 9.70
C TYR A 297 6.80 -1.63 10.07
N LEU A 298 5.77 -1.60 10.91
CA LEU A 298 5.11 -0.36 11.34
C LEU A 298 6.04 0.56 12.14
N LEU A 299 6.92 -0.02 12.95
CA LEU A 299 7.88 0.73 13.76
C LEU A 299 9.16 1.12 12.99
N SER A 300 9.28 0.72 11.73
CA SER A 300 10.48 0.94 10.91
C SER A 300 10.69 2.42 10.62
N PRO A 301 11.89 2.98 10.90
CA PRO A 301 12.24 4.33 10.45
C PRO A 301 12.36 4.43 8.92
N ALA A 302 12.54 3.29 8.23
CA ALA A 302 12.54 3.20 6.77
C ALA A 302 11.13 3.00 6.19
N HIS A 303 10.09 3.13 7.01
CA HIS A 303 8.72 2.98 6.57
C HIS A 303 8.30 4.17 5.69
N LYS A 304 7.97 3.88 4.45
CA LYS A 304 7.72 4.91 3.41
C LYS A 304 6.57 5.86 3.71
N CYS A 305 5.67 5.48 4.61
CA CYS A 305 4.54 6.31 5.01
C CYS A 305 4.89 7.33 6.10
N LEU A 306 6.07 7.19 6.73
CA LEU A 306 6.56 8.10 7.77
C LEU A 306 7.55 9.14 7.21
N MET A 307 8.02 8.96 5.98
CA MET A 307 8.88 9.89 5.24
C MET A 307 8.05 10.90 4.43
#